data_24a3d5d44430237da4789409a79e25ab
#
_entry.id   24a3d5d44430237da4789409a79e25ab
#
_cell.length_a   1.000
_cell.length_b   1.000
_cell.length_c   1.000
_cell.angle_alpha   90.00
_cell.angle_beta   90.00
_cell.angle_gamma   90.00
#
_symmetry.space_group_name_H-M   'P 1'
#
loop_
_entity.id
_entity.type
_entity.pdbx_description
1 polymer ?
#
loop_
_entity_poly.entity_id
_entity_poly.type
_entity_poly.pdbx_seq_one_letter_code
_entity_poly.pdbx_strand_id
1 'polypeptide(L)'
;DNLEYAKNNVSFQLTYEVRNENYILDNEIDYNNMLGAKPDPYKYDVIIGNPPYKKIPKDAVEAHAMPDICYGAPNLYFLFTEMALFNLKNDSEMVFIIPRSWTSGAYFNAFRQKLFSESVIEHIHLFVSRDKVFENESVLQETMIVNLRKTNHKPAYITITSTNSNKDFSEITSFQAPYDIVVCGKDKYVYLVTNSEEVETLRQLNQWNDTLPSLGLKLKTGLTVDFTT
;
A
#
# COMPACT_ATOMS: atom_id res chain seq x y z
N ASP A 1 -19.23 19.15 -14.50
CA ASP A 1 -18.74 17.90 -13.94
C ASP A 1 -17.52 17.43 -14.74
N ASN A 2 -16.44 17.05 -14.06
CA ASN A 2 -15.14 16.73 -14.69
C ASN A 2 -15.23 15.53 -15.64
N LEU A 3 -16.09 14.56 -15.36
CA LEU A 3 -16.27 13.38 -16.21
C LEU A 3 -17.03 13.73 -17.50
N GLU A 4 -18.02 14.61 -17.43
CA GLU A 4 -18.73 15.10 -18.59
C GLU A 4 -17.83 15.99 -19.46
N TYR A 5 -16.99 16.82 -18.82
CA TYR A 5 -15.96 17.58 -19.52
C TYR A 5 -14.98 16.65 -20.25
N ALA A 6 -14.46 15.61 -19.57
CA ALA A 6 -13.55 14.64 -20.18
C ALA A 6 -14.21 13.95 -21.38
N LYS A 7 -15.44 13.46 -21.24
CA LYS A 7 -16.21 12.79 -22.30
C LYS A 7 -16.32 13.65 -23.57
N ASN A 8 -16.49 14.96 -23.40
CA ASN A 8 -16.66 15.90 -24.51
C ASN A 8 -15.33 16.38 -25.13
N ASN A 9 -14.17 16.09 -24.48
CA ASN A 9 -12.85 16.60 -24.90
C ASN A 9 -11.84 15.51 -25.24
N VAL A 10 -12.24 14.24 -25.28
CA VAL A 10 -11.39 13.15 -25.76
C VAL A 10 -11.76 12.74 -27.19
N SER A 11 -10.78 12.19 -27.93
CA SER A 11 -10.94 11.77 -29.33
C SER A 11 -11.50 10.35 -29.49
N PHE A 12 -11.88 9.69 -28.41
CA PHE A 12 -12.45 8.35 -28.39
C PHE A 12 -13.79 8.35 -27.63
N GLN A 13 -14.57 7.28 -27.79
CA GLN A 13 -15.83 7.13 -27.07
C GLN A 13 -15.52 6.80 -25.59
N LEU A 14 -15.84 7.75 -24.69
CA LEU A 14 -15.75 7.59 -23.25
C LEU A 14 -17.14 7.27 -22.68
N THR A 15 -17.26 6.15 -21.97
CA THR A 15 -18.40 5.80 -21.13
C THR A 15 -17.95 5.75 -19.68
N TYR A 16 -18.80 6.16 -18.75
CA TYR A 16 -18.52 6.09 -17.32
C TYR A 16 -19.76 5.76 -16.50
N GLU A 17 -19.53 5.22 -15.31
CA GLU A 17 -20.54 4.97 -14.28
C GLU A 17 -20.03 5.58 -12.97
N VAL A 18 -20.92 6.27 -12.25
CA VAL A 18 -20.64 6.81 -10.91
C VAL A 18 -21.46 6.01 -9.90
N ARG A 19 -20.78 5.39 -8.94
CA ARG A 19 -21.42 4.65 -7.85
C ARG A 19 -21.21 5.39 -6.54
N ASN A 20 -22.27 5.50 -5.76
CA ASN A 20 -22.25 6.07 -4.41
C ASN A 20 -22.55 4.97 -3.39
N GLU A 21 -21.64 4.01 -3.29
CA GLU A 21 -21.79 2.81 -2.47
C GLU A 21 -20.54 2.59 -1.62
N ASN A 22 -20.64 1.72 -0.60
CA ASN A 22 -19.48 1.28 0.15
C ASN A 22 -18.72 0.25 -0.66
N TYR A 23 -17.59 0.65 -1.24
CA TYR A 23 -16.79 -0.18 -2.14
C TYR A 23 -16.42 -1.56 -1.57
N ILE A 24 -16.15 -1.65 -0.26
CA ILE A 24 -15.79 -2.92 0.38
C ILE A 24 -17.02 -3.82 0.46
N LEU A 25 -18.15 -3.30 0.95
CA LEU A 25 -19.37 -4.10 1.17
C LEU A 25 -20.06 -4.47 -0.14
N ASP A 26 -19.99 -3.61 -1.16
CA ASP A 26 -20.51 -3.90 -2.51
C ASP A 26 -19.82 -5.09 -3.18
N ASN A 27 -18.55 -5.36 -2.80
CA ASN A 27 -17.77 -6.46 -3.34
C ASN A 27 -17.62 -7.65 -2.35
N GLU A 28 -18.17 -7.58 -1.15
CA GLU A 28 -18.01 -8.58 -0.08
C GLU A 28 -18.43 -9.99 -0.52
N ILE A 29 -19.58 -10.10 -1.18
CA ILE A 29 -20.15 -11.38 -1.62
C ILE A 29 -19.20 -12.10 -2.58
N ASP A 30 -18.66 -11.37 -3.55
CA ASP A 30 -17.72 -11.89 -4.53
C ASP A 30 -16.37 -12.23 -3.88
N TYR A 31 -15.86 -11.33 -3.03
CA TYR A 31 -14.58 -11.51 -2.31
C TYR A 31 -14.58 -12.77 -1.45
N ASN A 32 -15.66 -13.01 -0.71
CA ASN A 32 -15.77 -14.17 0.18
C ASN A 32 -16.37 -15.40 -0.52
N ASN A 33 -16.71 -15.31 -1.81
CA ASN A 33 -17.36 -16.39 -2.57
C ASN A 33 -18.61 -16.96 -1.86
N MET A 34 -19.40 -16.09 -1.24
CA MET A 34 -20.52 -16.48 -0.37
C MET A 34 -21.62 -17.24 -1.10
N LEU A 35 -21.78 -17.05 -2.40
CA LEU A 35 -22.79 -17.75 -3.22
C LEU A 35 -22.25 -19.02 -3.89
N GLY A 36 -20.98 -19.38 -3.64
CA GLY A 36 -20.36 -20.57 -4.23
C GLY A 36 -20.13 -20.51 -5.75
N ALA A 37 -20.53 -19.42 -6.41
CA ALA A 37 -20.14 -19.15 -7.78
C ALA A 37 -18.67 -18.72 -7.81
N LYS A 38 -17.92 -19.08 -8.86
CA LYS A 38 -16.61 -18.48 -9.06
C LYS A 38 -16.83 -16.98 -9.21
N PRO A 39 -16.29 -16.15 -8.33
CA PRO A 39 -16.36 -14.71 -8.53
C PRO A 39 -15.67 -14.40 -9.87
N ASP A 40 -16.18 -13.46 -10.64
CA ASP A 40 -15.42 -12.80 -11.68
C ASP A 40 -14.78 -11.53 -11.06
N PRO A 41 -13.68 -11.68 -10.29
CA PRO A 41 -13.07 -10.57 -9.60
C PRO A 41 -12.34 -9.62 -10.54
N TYR A 42 -12.00 -10.09 -11.75
CA TYR A 42 -11.11 -9.41 -12.68
C TYR A 42 -11.89 -8.39 -13.53
N LYS A 43 -12.28 -7.28 -12.90
CA LYS A 43 -13.14 -6.28 -13.54
C LYS A 43 -12.35 -5.18 -14.25
N TYR A 44 -11.16 -4.82 -13.73
CA TYR A 44 -10.47 -3.60 -14.14
C TYR A 44 -9.07 -3.86 -14.68
N ASP A 45 -8.70 -3.11 -15.73
CA ASP A 45 -7.35 -3.09 -16.30
C ASP A 45 -6.43 -2.13 -15.53
N VAL A 46 -6.99 -1.07 -14.96
CA VAL A 46 -6.26 -0.09 -14.15
C VAL A 46 -7.15 0.39 -13.01
N ILE A 47 -6.58 0.46 -11.81
CA ILE A 47 -7.25 1.06 -10.65
C ILE A 47 -6.37 2.19 -10.11
N ILE A 48 -6.95 3.38 -9.95
CA ILE A 48 -6.26 4.54 -9.35
C ILE A 48 -7.11 5.04 -8.19
N GLY A 49 -6.47 5.30 -7.04
CA GLY A 49 -7.23 5.70 -5.88
C GLY A 49 -6.46 6.44 -4.78
N ASN A 50 -7.23 7.19 -4.01
CA ASN A 50 -6.85 7.76 -2.73
C ASN A 50 -7.88 7.28 -1.70
N PRO A 51 -7.69 6.09 -1.10
CA PRO A 51 -8.63 5.54 -0.14
C PRO A 51 -8.63 6.32 1.17
N PRO A 52 -9.71 6.23 1.98
CA PRO A 52 -9.76 6.91 3.27
C PRO A 52 -8.77 6.31 4.29
N TYR A 53 -8.03 7.17 5.04
CA TYR A 53 -7.01 6.76 6.01
C TYR A 53 -7.58 6.55 7.43
N LYS A 54 -8.87 6.34 7.53
CA LYS A 54 -9.56 6.20 8.81
C LYS A 54 -9.32 4.83 9.44
N LYS A 55 -8.95 4.81 10.72
CA LYS A 55 -8.97 3.60 11.53
C LYS A 55 -10.41 3.29 11.92
N ILE A 56 -10.83 2.03 11.78
CA ILE A 56 -12.16 1.57 12.14
C ILE A 56 -12.08 0.56 13.30
N PRO A 57 -13.16 0.39 14.07
CA PRO A 57 -13.25 -0.66 15.09
C PRO A 57 -13.07 -2.06 14.46
N LYS A 58 -12.59 -3.01 15.27
CA LYS A 58 -12.43 -4.40 14.81
C LYS A 58 -13.74 -5.11 14.48
N ASP A 59 -14.84 -4.60 15.02
CA ASP A 59 -16.20 -5.08 14.82
C ASP A 59 -16.98 -4.25 13.78
N ALA A 60 -16.30 -3.39 13.03
CA ALA A 60 -16.89 -2.70 11.89
C ALA A 60 -17.25 -3.70 10.77
N VAL A 61 -18.30 -3.38 10.03
CA VAL A 61 -18.80 -4.26 8.95
C VAL A 61 -17.76 -4.49 7.87
N GLU A 62 -16.93 -3.49 7.55
CA GLU A 62 -15.83 -3.61 6.60
C GLU A 62 -14.72 -4.54 7.10
N ALA A 63 -14.46 -4.56 8.44
CA ALA A 63 -13.49 -5.48 9.02
C ALA A 63 -14.01 -6.92 9.00
N HIS A 64 -15.32 -7.12 9.18
CA HIS A 64 -15.95 -8.43 9.06
C HIS A 64 -15.99 -8.95 7.62
N ALA A 65 -16.09 -8.04 6.65
CA ALA A 65 -16.05 -8.39 5.23
C ALA A 65 -14.68 -8.93 4.78
N MET A 66 -13.59 -8.59 5.48
CA MET A 66 -12.22 -8.97 5.10
C MET A 66 -11.39 -9.44 6.31
N PRO A 67 -11.81 -10.52 7.01
CA PRO A 67 -11.20 -10.92 8.28
C PRO A 67 -9.78 -11.47 8.13
N ASP A 68 -9.41 -11.99 6.98
CA ASP A 68 -8.12 -12.63 6.68
C ASP A 68 -6.93 -11.65 6.70
N ILE A 69 -7.18 -10.36 6.45
CA ILE A 69 -6.16 -9.31 6.50
C ILE A 69 -6.24 -8.41 7.73
N CYS A 70 -7.25 -8.60 8.59
CA CYS A 70 -7.46 -7.78 9.78
C CYS A 70 -6.76 -8.38 11.00
N TYR A 71 -5.89 -7.59 11.64
CA TYR A 71 -5.35 -7.88 12.95
C TYR A 71 -5.66 -6.72 13.90
N GLY A 72 -6.63 -6.93 14.81
CA GLY A 72 -7.12 -5.84 15.67
C GLY A 72 -8.02 -4.85 14.92
N ALA A 73 -7.88 -3.55 15.19
CA ALA A 73 -8.71 -2.50 14.58
C ALA A 73 -8.07 -1.98 13.29
N PRO A 74 -8.62 -2.30 12.10
CA PRO A 74 -7.98 -1.99 10.82
C PRO A 74 -8.11 -0.53 10.40
N ASN A 75 -7.26 -0.13 9.43
CA ASN A 75 -7.43 1.11 8.68
C ASN A 75 -8.10 0.81 7.34
N LEU A 76 -9.01 1.68 6.92
CA LEU A 76 -9.75 1.50 5.67
C LEU A 76 -8.81 1.41 4.45
N TYR A 77 -7.72 2.19 4.39
CA TYR A 77 -6.87 2.24 3.20
C TYR A 77 -6.34 0.86 2.78
N PHE A 78 -5.97 -0.02 3.73
CA PHE A 78 -5.46 -1.32 3.33
C PHE A 78 -6.58 -2.32 2.98
N LEU A 79 -7.78 -2.17 3.54
CA LEU A 79 -8.96 -2.93 3.08
C LEU A 79 -9.32 -2.54 1.65
N PHE A 80 -9.32 -1.23 1.35
CA PHE A 80 -9.53 -0.74 -0.02
C PHE A 80 -8.45 -1.24 -0.99
N THR A 81 -7.18 -1.27 -0.54
CA THR A 81 -6.07 -1.75 -1.37
C THR A 81 -6.24 -3.22 -1.73
N GLU A 82 -6.59 -4.05 -0.77
CA GLU A 82 -6.81 -5.49 -1.01
C GLU A 82 -8.06 -5.74 -1.85
N MET A 83 -9.16 -5.04 -1.58
CA MET A 83 -10.37 -5.17 -2.39
C MET A 83 -10.14 -4.69 -3.84
N ALA A 84 -9.32 -3.65 -4.03
CA ALA A 84 -8.92 -3.20 -5.36
C ALA A 84 -8.05 -4.25 -6.07
N LEU A 85 -7.09 -4.86 -5.36
CA LEU A 85 -6.28 -5.95 -5.90
C LEU A 85 -7.15 -7.16 -6.30
N PHE A 86 -8.15 -7.51 -5.48
CA PHE A 86 -9.12 -8.54 -5.81
C PHE A 86 -9.85 -8.25 -7.13
N ASN A 87 -10.29 -7.01 -7.36
CA ASN A 87 -11.00 -6.60 -8.56
C ASN A 87 -10.10 -6.29 -9.77
N LEU A 88 -8.79 -6.32 -9.61
CA LEU A 88 -7.83 -6.05 -10.68
C LEU A 88 -7.62 -7.31 -11.53
N LYS A 89 -7.54 -7.17 -12.85
CA LYS A 89 -7.16 -8.26 -13.76
C LYS A 89 -5.70 -8.68 -13.56
N ASN A 90 -5.38 -9.91 -13.91
CA ASN A 90 -3.98 -10.37 -13.93
C ASN A 90 -3.15 -9.51 -14.88
N ASP A 91 -1.89 -9.27 -14.51
CA ASP A 91 -0.93 -8.43 -15.22
C ASP A 91 -1.33 -6.95 -15.37
N SER A 92 -2.36 -6.53 -14.63
CA SER A 92 -2.86 -5.15 -14.59
C SER A 92 -2.32 -4.38 -13.39
N GLU A 93 -2.48 -3.06 -13.43
CA GLU A 93 -1.83 -2.14 -12.50
C GLU A 93 -2.80 -1.40 -11.58
N MET A 94 -2.32 -1.17 -10.36
CA MET A 94 -3.01 -0.35 -9.37
C MET A 94 -2.06 0.73 -8.83
N VAL A 95 -2.52 1.99 -8.82
CA VAL A 95 -1.77 3.13 -8.29
C VAL A 95 -2.55 3.78 -7.17
N PHE A 96 -2.02 3.70 -5.96
CA PHE A 96 -2.65 4.26 -4.78
C PHE A 96 -1.72 5.24 -4.07
N ILE A 97 -2.31 6.32 -3.52
CA ILE A 97 -1.67 7.14 -2.50
C ILE A 97 -2.14 6.68 -1.14
N ILE A 98 -1.21 6.19 -0.30
CA ILE A 98 -1.51 5.57 1.00
C ILE A 98 -0.43 5.92 2.04
N PRO A 99 -0.75 5.84 3.34
CA PRO A 99 0.25 5.98 4.40
C PRO A 99 1.39 4.98 4.31
N ARG A 100 2.60 5.35 4.75
CA ARG A 100 3.79 4.47 4.76
C ARG A 100 3.75 3.40 5.85
N SER A 101 2.89 3.52 6.86
CA SER A 101 2.90 2.67 8.07
C SER A 101 2.80 1.16 7.81
N TRP A 102 2.20 0.75 6.69
CA TRP A 102 2.07 -0.66 6.33
C TRP A 102 3.40 -1.33 5.95
N THR A 103 4.42 -0.55 5.59
CA THR A 103 5.68 -1.08 5.06
C THR A 103 6.49 -1.87 6.11
N SER A 104 6.36 -1.53 7.41
CA SER A 104 7.18 -2.13 8.47
C SER A 104 6.42 -2.52 9.75
N GLY A 105 5.25 -1.97 10.00
CA GLY A 105 4.49 -2.26 11.22
C GLY A 105 4.09 -3.74 11.35
N ALA A 106 4.32 -4.35 12.51
CA ALA A 106 3.92 -5.74 12.78
C ALA A 106 2.41 -5.96 12.63
N TYR A 107 1.63 -4.94 12.94
CA TYR A 107 0.19 -4.89 12.76
C TYR A 107 -0.28 -5.17 11.31
N PHE A 108 0.54 -4.82 10.32
CA PHE A 108 0.23 -4.99 8.90
C PHE A 108 0.79 -6.28 8.28
N ASN A 109 1.26 -7.22 9.11
CA ASN A 109 1.88 -8.44 8.58
C ASN A 109 0.90 -9.25 7.73
N ALA A 110 -0.33 -9.51 8.20
CA ALA A 110 -1.34 -10.26 7.43
C ALA A 110 -1.64 -9.58 6.08
N PHE A 111 -1.81 -8.26 6.09
CA PHE A 111 -1.99 -7.48 4.86
C PHE A 111 -0.81 -7.61 3.91
N ARG A 112 0.45 -7.46 4.38
CA ARG A 112 1.63 -7.62 3.51
C ARG A 112 1.75 -9.02 2.94
N GLN A 113 1.48 -10.06 3.74
CA GLN A 113 1.52 -11.46 3.27
C GLN A 113 0.50 -11.66 2.13
N LYS A 114 -0.72 -11.17 2.31
CA LYS A 114 -1.76 -11.28 1.29
C LYS A 114 -1.40 -10.47 0.05
N LEU A 115 -1.03 -9.20 0.19
CA LEU A 115 -0.65 -8.30 -0.90
C LEU A 115 0.45 -8.92 -1.78
N PHE A 116 1.55 -9.38 -1.18
CA PHE A 116 2.68 -9.96 -1.91
C PHE A 116 2.50 -11.43 -2.31
N SER A 117 1.38 -12.06 -2.00
CA SER A 117 1.01 -13.35 -2.58
C SER A 117 0.40 -13.22 -3.98
N GLU A 118 -0.10 -12.04 -4.33
CA GLU A 118 -0.84 -11.80 -5.57
C GLU A 118 -0.28 -10.65 -6.42
N SER A 119 0.62 -9.84 -5.83
CA SER A 119 1.14 -8.66 -6.52
C SER A 119 2.62 -8.39 -6.23
N VAL A 120 3.18 -7.52 -7.05
CA VAL A 120 4.54 -6.99 -6.89
C VAL A 120 4.50 -5.47 -6.92
N ILE A 121 5.48 -4.83 -6.25
CA ILE A 121 5.71 -3.39 -6.38
C ILE A 121 6.58 -3.14 -7.61
N GLU A 122 6.16 -2.24 -8.49
CA GLU A 122 6.96 -1.76 -9.61
C GLU A 122 7.54 -0.37 -9.37
N HIS A 123 6.77 0.49 -8.69
CA HIS A 123 7.18 1.87 -8.44
C HIS A 123 6.70 2.35 -7.07
N ILE A 124 7.57 3.12 -6.41
CA ILE A 124 7.26 3.86 -5.18
C ILE A 124 7.63 5.32 -5.41
N HIS A 125 6.71 6.23 -5.08
CA HIS A 125 7.02 7.65 -5.01
C HIS A 125 6.93 8.15 -3.56
N LEU A 126 7.99 8.82 -3.10
CA LEU A 126 8.13 9.33 -1.74
C LEU A 126 8.07 10.85 -1.72
N PHE A 127 7.28 11.40 -0.81
CA PHE A 127 7.32 12.83 -0.47
C PHE A 127 8.28 13.04 0.69
N VAL A 128 9.33 13.83 0.49
CA VAL A 128 10.40 14.04 1.50
C VAL A 128 9.93 14.94 2.63
N SER A 129 9.12 15.97 2.34
CA SER A 129 8.61 16.90 3.35
C SER A 129 7.30 16.42 3.98
N ARG A 130 7.29 16.23 5.30
CA ARG A 130 6.10 15.83 6.07
C ARG A 130 4.98 16.86 6.03
N ASP A 131 5.35 18.14 6.05
CA ASP A 131 4.43 19.26 6.32
C ASP A 131 3.71 19.79 5.08
N LYS A 132 4.09 19.33 3.88
CA LYS A 132 3.65 19.92 2.61
C LYS A 132 2.70 19.06 1.78
N VAL A 133 2.36 17.86 2.23
CA VAL A 133 1.51 16.94 1.44
C VAL A 133 0.02 17.26 1.61
N PHE A 134 -0.41 17.66 2.81
CA PHE A 134 -1.80 17.99 3.13
C PHE A 134 -1.88 19.23 4.03
N GLU A 135 -1.57 20.42 3.50
CA GLU A 135 -1.53 21.66 4.29
C GLU A 135 -2.86 22.08 4.94
N ASN A 136 -3.98 21.53 4.48
CA ASN A 136 -5.32 21.87 4.97
C ASN A 136 -6.01 20.74 5.74
N GLU A 137 -5.36 19.61 5.90
CA GLU A 137 -5.90 18.48 6.65
C GLU A 137 -4.95 18.13 7.79
N SER A 138 -5.48 17.85 8.97
CA SER A 138 -4.73 17.38 10.15
C SER A 138 -4.18 15.97 9.98
N VAL A 139 -3.75 15.59 8.77
CA VAL A 139 -3.19 14.28 8.45
C VAL A 139 -1.68 14.34 8.72
N LEU A 140 -1.28 13.98 9.93
CA LEU A 140 0.12 13.84 10.36
C LEU A 140 0.80 12.56 9.81
N GLN A 141 0.19 11.85 8.85
CA GLN A 141 0.71 10.60 8.34
C GLN A 141 1.57 10.82 7.09
N GLU A 142 2.79 10.27 7.13
CA GLU A 142 3.64 10.21 5.95
C GLU A 142 2.99 9.30 4.89
N THR A 143 2.71 9.86 3.73
CA THR A 143 2.12 9.15 2.60
C THR A 143 3.16 8.81 1.53
N MET A 144 2.81 7.86 0.68
CA MET A 144 3.55 7.47 -0.51
C MET A 144 2.58 7.14 -1.64
N ILE A 145 3.03 7.26 -2.88
CA ILE A 145 2.32 6.65 -4.00
C ILE A 145 3.00 5.31 -4.27
N VAL A 146 2.20 4.26 -4.41
CA VAL A 146 2.67 2.92 -4.76
C VAL A 146 1.97 2.45 -6.02
N ASN A 147 2.76 1.97 -6.98
CA ASN A 147 2.27 1.22 -8.13
C ASN A 147 2.51 -0.27 -7.88
N LEU A 148 1.43 -1.02 -7.92
CA LEU A 148 1.39 -2.47 -7.78
C LEU A 148 0.92 -3.09 -9.09
N ARG A 149 1.58 -4.18 -9.52
CA ARG A 149 1.08 -5.05 -10.60
C ARG A 149 0.59 -6.36 -10.02
N LYS A 150 -0.61 -6.78 -10.42
CA LYS A 150 -1.16 -8.10 -10.04
C LYS A 150 -0.49 -9.20 -10.85
N THR A 151 0.62 -9.70 -10.34
CA THR A 151 1.40 -10.77 -10.98
C THR A 151 2.30 -11.44 -9.95
N ASN A 152 2.72 -12.67 -10.26
CA ASN A 152 3.72 -13.40 -9.47
C ASN A 152 5.15 -13.21 -10.00
N HIS A 153 5.33 -12.52 -11.12
CA HIS A 153 6.63 -12.26 -11.73
C HIS A 153 7.30 -11.05 -11.08
N LYS A 154 8.24 -11.30 -10.18
CA LYS A 154 8.99 -10.23 -9.51
C LYS A 154 9.92 -9.54 -10.49
N PRO A 155 9.89 -8.21 -10.57
CA PRO A 155 10.89 -7.47 -11.34
C PRO A 155 12.25 -7.55 -10.65
N ALA A 156 13.33 -7.34 -11.41
CA ALA A 156 14.67 -7.29 -10.83
C ALA A 156 14.88 -6.06 -9.93
N TYR A 157 14.23 -4.96 -10.29
CA TYR A 157 14.34 -3.67 -9.60
C TYR A 157 12.96 -3.05 -9.40
N ILE A 158 12.86 -2.22 -8.36
CA ILE A 158 11.74 -1.30 -8.11
C ILE A 158 12.24 0.10 -8.43
N THR A 159 11.46 0.87 -9.17
CA THR A 159 11.72 2.29 -9.37
C THR A 159 11.27 3.06 -8.12
N ILE A 160 12.17 3.81 -7.51
CA ILE A 160 11.86 4.67 -6.38
C ILE A 160 12.11 6.11 -6.81
N THR A 161 11.07 6.93 -6.75
CA THR A 161 11.16 8.35 -7.04
C THR A 161 10.86 9.17 -5.80
N SER A 162 11.40 10.39 -5.73
CA SER A 162 11.03 11.30 -4.66
C SER A 162 10.96 12.75 -5.12
N THR A 163 10.11 13.51 -4.42
CA THR A 163 9.95 14.96 -4.54
C THR A 163 9.94 15.61 -3.18
N ASN A 164 10.25 16.91 -3.13
CA ASN A 164 10.19 17.66 -1.89
C ASN A 164 8.77 17.87 -1.37
N SER A 165 7.79 17.93 -2.28
CA SER A 165 6.37 18.12 -1.91
C SER A 165 5.44 17.53 -2.98
N ASN A 166 4.14 17.49 -2.71
CA ASN A 166 3.11 17.10 -3.66
C ASN A 166 2.73 18.22 -4.66
N LYS A 167 3.29 19.42 -4.51
CA LYS A 167 2.99 20.59 -5.35
C LYS A 167 4.07 20.86 -6.39
N ASP A 168 5.28 20.35 -6.19
CA ASP A 168 6.41 20.59 -7.06
C ASP A 168 7.01 19.28 -7.54
N PHE A 169 6.74 18.99 -8.80
CA PHE A 169 7.26 17.82 -9.52
C PHE A 169 8.33 18.21 -10.55
N SER A 170 8.85 19.44 -10.49
CA SER A 170 9.92 19.91 -11.40
C SER A 170 11.25 19.21 -11.13
N GLU A 171 11.50 18.82 -9.89
CA GLU A 171 12.71 18.10 -9.47
C GLU A 171 12.34 16.73 -8.90
N ILE A 172 12.22 15.75 -9.78
CA ILE A 172 12.02 14.35 -9.40
C ILE A 172 13.36 13.65 -9.37
N THR A 173 13.76 13.14 -8.21
CA THR A 173 14.87 12.19 -8.14
C THR A 173 14.38 10.78 -8.46
N SER A 174 15.21 9.97 -9.11
CA SER A 174 14.85 8.58 -9.46
C SER A 174 16.01 7.65 -9.13
N PHE A 175 15.68 6.53 -8.53
CA PHE A 175 16.62 5.49 -8.12
C PHE A 175 16.04 4.10 -8.40
N GLN A 176 16.90 3.17 -8.87
CA GLN A 176 16.54 1.76 -9.09
C GLN A 176 17.09 0.92 -7.94
N ALA A 177 16.20 0.36 -7.13
CA ALA A 177 16.57 -0.49 -6.01
C ALA A 177 16.27 -1.98 -6.32
N PRO A 178 17.16 -2.93 -5.98
CA PRO A 178 16.90 -4.35 -6.17
C PRO A 178 15.65 -4.79 -5.40
N TYR A 179 14.76 -5.53 -6.07
CA TYR A 179 13.47 -5.94 -5.50
C TYR A 179 13.63 -6.66 -4.16
N ASP A 180 14.56 -7.63 -4.08
CA ASP A 180 14.74 -8.47 -2.89
C ASP A 180 15.41 -7.73 -1.71
N ILE A 181 15.97 -6.55 -1.95
CA ILE A 181 16.43 -5.65 -0.89
C ILE A 181 15.27 -4.80 -0.37
N VAL A 182 14.41 -4.32 -1.26
CA VAL A 182 13.26 -3.49 -0.89
C VAL A 182 12.19 -4.33 -0.20
N VAL A 183 11.80 -5.48 -0.78
CA VAL A 183 10.77 -6.37 -0.22
C VAL A 183 11.46 -7.61 0.34
N CYS A 184 11.71 -7.64 1.63
CA CYS A 184 12.51 -8.71 2.21
C CYS A 184 11.95 -9.31 3.51
N GLY A 185 12.56 -10.44 3.88
CA GLY A 185 12.26 -11.20 5.07
C GLY A 185 10.92 -11.96 5.01
N LYS A 186 10.70 -12.81 6.00
CA LYS A 186 9.46 -13.61 6.13
C LYS A 186 8.21 -12.75 6.32
N ASP A 187 8.36 -11.57 6.92
CA ASP A 187 7.27 -10.64 7.23
C ASP A 187 7.01 -9.64 6.09
N LYS A 188 7.73 -9.80 4.95
CA LYS A 188 7.57 -8.95 3.76
C LYS A 188 7.68 -7.45 4.06
N TYR A 189 8.68 -7.07 4.88
CA TYR A 189 8.97 -5.65 5.09
C TYR A 189 9.34 -4.96 3.78
N VAL A 190 8.92 -3.68 3.66
CA VAL A 190 9.26 -2.83 2.51
C VAL A 190 10.18 -1.72 2.99
N TYR A 191 11.46 -1.80 2.60
CA TYR A 191 12.45 -0.77 2.94
C TYR A 191 12.41 0.35 1.90
N LEU A 192 12.14 1.56 2.39
CA LEU A 192 12.01 2.75 1.55
C LEU A 192 13.38 3.39 1.34
N VAL A 193 14.23 2.73 0.55
CA VAL A 193 15.58 3.22 0.21
C VAL A 193 15.51 4.27 -0.90
N THR A 194 16.42 5.24 -0.88
CA THR A 194 16.46 6.34 -1.84
C THR A 194 17.81 6.47 -2.57
N ASN A 195 18.80 5.70 -2.14
CA ASN A 195 20.15 5.77 -2.68
C ASN A 195 20.92 4.44 -2.54
N SER A 196 22.08 4.36 -3.20
CA SER A 196 22.92 3.16 -3.21
C SER A 196 23.55 2.83 -1.86
N GLU A 197 23.82 3.81 -1.00
CA GLU A 197 24.43 3.60 0.31
C GLU A 197 23.46 2.87 1.25
N GLU A 198 22.18 3.24 1.21
CA GLU A 198 21.13 2.56 1.96
C GLU A 198 20.93 1.12 1.50
N VAL A 199 20.98 0.87 0.18
CA VAL A 199 20.92 -0.50 -0.38
C VAL A 199 22.12 -1.32 0.09
N GLU A 200 23.34 -0.76 0.06
CA GLU A 200 24.53 -1.47 0.49
C GLU A 200 24.49 -1.76 2.00
N THR A 201 24.01 -0.82 2.81
CA THR A 201 23.81 -1.03 4.24
C THR A 201 22.84 -2.19 4.50
N LEU A 202 21.71 -2.24 3.79
CA LEU A 202 20.76 -3.35 3.91
C LEU A 202 21.36 -4.68 3.45
N ARG A 203 22.18 -4.70 2.40
CA ARG A 203 22.90 -5.91 1.97
C ARG A 203 23.82 -6.44 3.05
N GLN A 204 24.58 -5.57 3.71
CA GLN A 204 25.46 -5.96 4.80
C GLN A 204 24.65 -6.49 5.99
N LEU A 205 23.56 -5.82 6.37
CA LEU A 205 22.68 -6.29 7.44
C LEU A 205 22.05 -7.66 7.12
N ASN A 206 21.68 -7.90 5.87
CA ASN A 206 21.09 -9.18 5.44
C ASN A 206 22.11 -10.35 5.43
N GLN A 207 23.41 -10.05 5.50
CA GLN A 207 24.45 -11.08 5.65
C GLN A 207 24.60 -11.55 7.11
N TRP A 208 24.05 -10.84 8.06
CA TRP A 208 24.08 -11.23 9.46
C TRP A 208 23.13 -12.40 9.71
N ASN A 209 23.69 -13.51 10.18
CA ASN A 209 22.92 -14.72 10.49
C ASN A 209 22.32 -14.68 11.89
N ASP A 210 22.80 -13.78 12.75
CA ASP A 210 22.38 -13.68 14.13
C ASP A 210 21.25 -12.65 14.32
N THR A 211 20.38 -12.95 15.26
CA THR A 211 19.31 -12.08 15.73
C THR A 211 19.56 -11.68 17.18
N LEU A 212 18.94 -10.60 17.65
CA LEU A 212 19.05 -10.23 19.07
C LEU A 212 18.73 -11.41 20.03
N PRO A 213 17.68 -12.20 19.80
CA PRO A 213 17.41 -13.39 20.62
C PRO A 213 18.51 -14.46 20.54
N SER A 214 19.11 -14.72 19.38
CA SER A 214 20.19 -15.70 19.26
C SER A 214 21.46 -15.29 20.00
N LEU A 215 21.67 -13.97 20.14
CA LEU A 215 22.75 -13.37 20.94
C LEU A 215 22.41 -13.26 22.44
N GLY A 216 21.26 -13.80 22.87
CA GLY A 216 20.81 -13.70 24.26
C GLY A 216 20.26 -12.33 24.66
N LEU A 217 20.07 -11.42 23.69
CA LEU A 217 19.58 -10.07 23.92
C LEU A 217 18.05 -10.02 23.75
N LYS A 218 17.41 -9.20 24.58
CA LYS A 218 15.96 -8.94 24.48
C LYS A 218 15.72 -7.44 24.38
N LEU A 219 14.97 -7.03 23.37
CA LEU A 219 14.43 -5.68 23.29
C LEU A 219 13.21 -5.58 24.23
N LYS A 220 13.25 -4.62 25.16
CA LYS A 220 12.10 -4.27 26.01
C LYS A 220 11.82 -2.79 25.88
N THR A 221 10.55 -2.41 25.88
CA THR A 221 10.14 -1.03 26.15
C THR A 221 10.63 -0.65 27.54
N GLY A 222 11.33 0.49 27.66
CA GLY A 222 11.69 1.07 28.94
C GLY A 222 10.47 1.51 29.76
N LEU A 223 10.68 2.30 30.80
CA LEU A 223 9.59 2.92 31.54
C LEU A 223 8.72 3.72 30.57
N THR A 224 7.43 3.37 30.53
CA THR A 224 6.45 4.12 29.74
C THR A 224 6.34 5.53 30.36
N VAL A 225 6.76 6.55 29.64
CA VAL A 225 6.46 7.92 30.02
C VAL A 225 5.01 8.14 29.62
N ASP A 226 4.15 8.33 30.62
CA ASP A 226 2.75 8.68 30.38
C ASP A 226 2.70 10.14 29.93
N PHE A 227 2.41 10.36 28.64
CA PHE A 227 2.23 11.71 28.07
C PHE A 227 0.79 12.20 28.20
N THR A 228 -0.04 11.57 29.03
CA THR A 228 -1.38 12.05 29.34
C THR A 228 -1.31 13.09 30.45
N THR A 229 -1.08 14.34 30.08
CA THR A 229 -1.51 15.53 30.84
C THR A 229 -2.22 16.48 29.91
#